data_a09a302ef1305630058fc19fee3b9dc6
#
_entry.id   a09a302ef1305630058fc19fee3b9dc6
#
_cell.length_a   1.000
_cell.length_b   1.000
_cell.length_c   1.000
_cell.angle_alpha   90.00
_cell.angle_beta   90.00
_cell.angle_gamma   90.00
#
_symmetry.space_group_name_H-M   'P 1'
#
loop_
_entity.id
_entity.type
_entity.pdbx_description
1 polymer ?
#
loop_
_entity_poly.entity_id
_entity_poly.type
_entity_poly.pdbx_seq_one_letter_code
_entity_poly.pdbx_strand_id
1 'polypeptide(L)'
;MQQLSWISHALRWSTLVAGILLFLAPSAVILAVQTSDVEALEAQCEQEREANIKPLRDMEIAKCKADTHNDPAYCERYWKDYGNAMRTSNGTMTPRMFDDLPDCVAAYKARKDLINRKSSER
;
A
#
# COMPACT_ATOMS: atom_id res chain seq x y z
N MET A 1 -2.00 -62.49 -45.47
CA MET A 1 -0.71 -62.06 -46.07
C MET A 1 -0.24 -60.90 -45.20
N GLN A 2 0.62 -61.23 -44.20
CA GLN A 2 2.06 -61.04 -44.28
C GLN A 2 2.41 -59.60 -44.63
N GLN A 3 3.16 -58.82 -43.90
CA GLN A 3 4.44 -59.03 -43.20
C GLN A 3 4.66 -57.86 -42.26
N LEU A 4 5.09 -58.11 -41.10
CA LEU A 4 6.46 -57.98 -40.53
C LEU A 4 6.70 -56.60 -39.98
N SER A 5 6.71 -56.41 -38.66
CA SER A 5 7.85 -56.78 -37.78
C SER A 5 9.13 -55.97 -38.09
N TRP A 6 9.75 -55.59 -37.00
CA TRP A 6 11.06 -54.92 -36.84
C TRP A 6 10.97 -53.39 -36.94
N ILE A 7 11.06 -52.61 -35.86
CA ILE A 7 12.37 -52.41 -35.24
C ILE A 7 12.12 -52.08 -33.73
N SER A 8 12.56 -53.02 -32.97
CA SER A 8 12.89 -52.94 -31.57
C SER A 8 14.14 -52.09 -31.34
N HIS A 9 14.20 -51.52 -30.15
CA HIS A 9 15.46 -51.22 -29.46
C HIS A 9 16.42 -50.23 -30.14
N ALA A 10 16.32 -48.98 -29.78
CA ALA A 10 17.45 -48.16 -29.36
C ALA A 10 16.91 -46.79 -29.03
N LEU A 11 16.77 -46.44 -27.86
CA LEU A 11 17.55 -45.44 -27.13
C LEU A 11 16.99 -45.22 -25.74
N ARG A 12 17.23 -46.17 -24.91
CA ARG A 12 17.36 -45.86 -23.47
C ARG A 12 18.72 -45.23 -23.32
N TRP A 13 18.82 -44.20 -22.51
CA TRP A 13 19.96 -43.47 -22.01
C TRP A 13 20.14 -42.09 -22.64
N SER A 14 19.49 -41.10 -22.06
CA SER A 14 20.03 -39.75 -21.88
C SER A 14 18.94 -38.83 -21.30
N THR A 15 18.55 -39.03 -20.06
CA THR A 15 17.77 -38.03 -19.32
C THR A 15 18.08 -38.08 -17.83
N LEU A 16 19.28 -37.81 -17.47
CA LEU A 16 19.67 -37.63 -16.08
C LEU A 16 20.81 -36.61 -15.96
N VAL A 17 20.64 -35.42 -16.42
CA VAL A 17 21.37 -34.22 -15.94
C VAL A 17 20.60 -32.96 -16.40
N ALA A 18 19.49 -32.64 -15.78
CA ALA A 18 18.89 -31.30 -15.90
C ALA A 18 17.94 -31.08 -14.73
N GLY A 19 18.46 -30.97 -13.54
CA GLY A 19 17.56 -30.84 -12.40
C GLY A 19 18.20 -30.28 -11.15
N ILE A 20 19.18 -29.41 -11.22
CA ILE A 20 19.62 -28.66 -10.03
C ILE A 20 20.19 -27.32 -10.48
N LEU A 21 19.33 -26.38 -10.84
CA LEU A 21 19.72 -24.97 -11.00
C LEU A 21 18.50 -24.06 -10.93
N LEU A 22 17.70 -24.21 -9.87
CA LEU A 22 16.57 -23.30 -9.64
C LEU A 22 16.29 -23.25 -8.15
N PHE A 23 17.07 -22.54 -7.36
CA PHE A 23 16.62 -22.00 -6.07
C PHE A 23 17.71 -21.13 -5.43
N LEU A 24 18.06 -20.07 -6.13
CA LEU A 24 18.70 -18.92 -5.53
C LEU A 24 17.94 -17.67 -5.97
N ALA A 25 16.65 -17.60 -5.57
CA ALA A 25 15.93 -16.33 -5.61
C ALA A 25 16.54 -15.43 -4.53
N PRO A 26 17.11 -14.27 -4.89
CA PRO A 26 17.77 -13.41 -3.93
C PRO A 26 16.72 -12.90 -2.90
N SER A 27 17.02 -13.05 -1.62
CA SER A 27 16.21 -12.58 -0.49
C SER A 27 15.84 -11.07 -0.58
N ALA A 28 16.53 -10.31 -1.41
CA ALA A 28 16.25 -8.91 -1.70
C ALA A 28 14.88 -8.68 -2.38
N VAL A 29 14.39 -9.63 -3.18
CA VAL A 29 13.08 -9.53 -3.85
C VAL A 29 11.94 -9.62 -2.83
N ILE A 30 12.09 -10.44 -1.80
CA ILE A 30 11.07 -10.61 -0.75
C ILE A 30 10.94 -9.36 0.11
N LEU A 31 12.05 -8.68 0.42
CA LEU A 31 12.03 -7.41 1.17
C LEU A 31 11.42 -6.25 0.35
N ALA A 32 11.67 -6.19 -0.96
CA ALA A 32 11.06 -5.19 -1.84
C ALA A 32 9.54 -5.38 -1.94
N VAL A 33 9.06 -6.61 -2.07
CA VAL A 33 7.62 -6.95 -2.10
C VAL A 33 6.95 -6.53 -0.78
N GLN A 34 7.57 -6.78 0.36
CA GLN A 34 6.99 -6.40 1.67
C GLN A 34 6.89 -4.89 1.88
N THR A 35 7.80 -4.10 1.33
CA THR A 35 7.73 -2.63 1.41
C THR A 35 6.63 -2.10 0.48
N SER A 36 6.52 -2.61 -0.74
CA SER A 36 5.47 -2.25 -1.68
C SER A 36 4.06 -2.60 -1.17
N ASP A 37 3.92 -3.71 -0.44
CA ASP A 37 2.63 -4.10 0.15
C ASP A 37 2.20 -3.12 1.24
N VAL A 38 3.12 -2.65 2.07
CA VAL A 38 2.83 -1.62 3.09
C VAL A 38 2.44 -0.30 2.43
N GLU A 39 3.16 0.13 1.39
CA GLU A 39 2.85 1.35 0.64
C GLU A 39 1.49 1.27 -0.04
N ALA A 40 1.11 0.10 -0.58
CA ALA A 40 -0.22 -0.11 -1.16
C ALA A 40 -1.34 0.02 -0.11
N LEU A 41 -1.16 -0.56 1.08
CA LEU A 41 -2.12 -0.43 2.18
C LEU A 41 -2.23 1.02 2.67
N GLU A 42 -1.12 1.75 2.74
CA GLU A 42 -1.12 3.17 3.11
C GLU A 42 -1.86 4.02 2.06
N ALA A 43 -1.64 3.75 0.78
CA ALA A 43 -2.35 4.45 -0.30
C ALA A 43 -3.86 4.18 -0.25
N GLN A 44 -4.27 2.94 0.04
CA GLN A 44 -5.68 2.57 0.20
C GLN A 44 -6.31 3.28 1.40
N CYS A 45 -5.64 3.29 2.55
CA CYS A 45 -6.07 4.07 3.72
C CYS A 45 -6.27 5.55 3.39
N GLU A 46 -5.32 6.20 2.71
CA GLU A 46 -5.43 7.61 2.35
C GLU A 46 -6.58 7.86 1.36
N GLN A 47 -6.81 6.95 0.42
CA GLN A 47 -7.93 7.04 -0.52
C GLN A 47 -9.28 6.97 0.20
N GLU A 48 -9.46 6.05 1.15
CA GLU A 48 -10.69 5.94 1.91
C GLU A 48 -10.89 7.14 2.85
N ARG A 49 -9.81 7.58 3.52
CA ARG A 49 -9.85 8.78 4.34
C ARG A 49 -10.29 10.00 3.52
N GLU A 50 -9.68 10.24 2.37
CA GLU A 50 -10.01 11.37 1.51
C GLU A 50 -11.46 11.30 1.02
N ALA A 51 -11.97 10.13 0.70
CA ALA A 51 -13.38 9.94 0.31
C ALA A 51 -14.35 10.37 1.44
N ASN A 52 -14.00 10.11 2.71
CA ASN A 52 -14.79 10.51 3.87
C ASN A 52 -14.59 11.98 4.26
N ILE A 53 -13.38 12.51 4.12
CA ILE A 53 -13.02 13.90 4.47
C ILE A 53 -13.59 14.89 3.47
N LYS A 54 -13.51 14.57 2.17
CA LYS A 54 -13.85 15.50 1.09
C LYS A 54 -15.22 16.18 1.24
N PRO A 55 -16.33 15.47 1.49
CA PRO A 55 -17.64 16.11 1.64
C PRO A 55 -17.69 17.04 2.87
N LEU A 56 -16.99 16.72 3.94
CA LEU A 56 -16.93 17.55 5.14
C LEU A 56 -16.11 18.81 4.86
N ARG A 57 -14.97 18.68 4.22
CA ARG A 57 -14.13 19.81 3.81
C ARG A 57 -14.86 20.75 2.85
N ASP A 58 -15.52 20.20 1.84
CA ASP A 58 -16.30 20.99 0.87
C ASP A 58 -17.42 21.79 1.56
N MET A 59 -18.06 21.21 2.57
CA MET A 59 -19.07 21.90 3.38
C MET A 59 -18.47 23.08 4.17
N GLU A 60 -17.31 22.91 4.80
CA GLU A 60 -16.64 23.99 5.53
C GLU A 60 -16.15 25.11 4.58
N ILE A 61 -15.64 24.74 3.39
CA ILE A 61 -15.30 25.71 2.35
C ILE A 61 -16.55 26.50 1.91
N ALA A 62 -17.67 25.81 1.68
CA ALA A 62 -18.93 26.45 1.28
C ALA A 62 -19.43 27.43 2.34
N LYS A 63 -19.40 27.05 3.64
CA LYS A 63 -19.74 27.94 4.75
C LYS A 63 -18.86 29.18 4.80
N CYS A 64 -17.54 29.00 4.65
CA CYS A 64 -16.58 30.10 4.63
C CYS A 64 -16.87 31.06 3.47
N LYS A 65 -17.14 30.55 2.28
CA LYS A 65 -17.44 31.37 1.08
C LYS A 65 -18.81 32.06 1.14
N ALA A 66 -19.75 31.56 1.95
CA ALA A 66 -21.04 32.19 2.14
C ALA A 66 -20.95 33.52 2.88
N ASP A 67 -19.90 33.73 3.67
CA ASP A 67 -19.60 35.04 4.25
C ASP A 67 -18.92 35.92 3.22
N THR A 68 -19.61 36.97 2.80
CA THR A 68 -19.15 37.91 1.75
C THR A 68 -17.90 38.73 2.14
N HIS A 69 -17.51 38.71 3.42
CA HIS A 69 -16.28 39.34 3.90
C HIS A 69 -15.03 38.45 3.66
N ASN A 70 -15.21 37.19 3.34
CA ASN A 70 -14.12 36.26 3.10
C ASN A 70 -13.74 36.22 1.61
N ASP A 71 -12.44 36.22 1.34
CA ASP A 71 -11.93 35.87 0.02
C ASP A 71 -12.14 34.36 -0.27
N PRO A 72 -12.82 34.00 -1.37
CA PRO A 72 -13.04 32.59 -1.73
C PRO A 72 -11.76 31.77 -1.82
N ALA A 73 -10.68 32.34 -2.33
CA ALA A 73 -9.38 31.65 -2.43
C ALA A 73 -8.71 31.45 -1.05
N TYR A 74 -8.96 32.37 -0.11
CA TYR A 74 -8.56 32.19 1.29
C TYR A 74 -9.29 30.99 1.90
N CYS A 75 -10.61 30.84 1.71
CA CYS A 75 -11.38 29.73 2.25
C CYS A 75 -10.84 28.37 1.78
N GLU A 76 -10.50 28.25 0.49
CA GLU A 76 -9.93 27.01 -0.04
C GLU A 76 -8.56 26.69 0.56
N ARG A 77 -7.69 27.68 0.70
CA ARG A 77 -6.37 27.48 1.30
C ARG A 77 -6.46 27.14 2.78
N TYR A 78 -7.35 27.80 3.52
CA TYR A 78 -7.53 27.59 4.95
C TYR A 78 -8.00 26.17 5.28
N TRP A 79 -8.95 25.64 4.50
CA TRP A 79 -9.54 24.33 4.72
C TRP A 79 -8.83 23.20 3.97
N LYS A 80 -7.74 23.51 3.24
CA LYS A 80 -7.02 22.53 2.40
C LYS A 80 -6.63 21.26 3.17
N ASP A 81 -6.14 21.42 4.38
CA ASP A 81 -5.62 20.33 5.21
C ASP A 81 -6.64 19.83 6.24
N TYR A 82 -7.93 20.13 6.03
CA TYR A 82 -9.01 19.66 6.88
C TYR A 82 -8.98 18.14 7.02
N GLY A 83 -9.09 17.67 8.27
CA GLY A 83 -9.05 16.23 8.59
C GLY A 83 -7.65 15.66 8.80
N ASN A 84 -6.58 16.42 8.54
CA ASN A 84 -5.22 16.04 8.90
C ASN A 84 -4.88 16.42 10.34
N ALA A 85 -3.83 15.76 10.89
CA ALA A 85 -3.33 16.15 12.20
C ALA A 85 -2.82 17.60 12.16
N MET A 86 -3.29 18.42 13.08
CA MET A 86 -2.90 19.83 13.16
C MET A 86 -2.46 20.18 14.57
N ARG A 87 -1.48 21.09 14.66
CA ARG A 87 -1.11 21.66 15.95
C ARG A 87 -2.00 22.85 16.26
N THR A 88 -2.69 22.79 17.37
CA THR A 88 -3.50 23.91 17.86
C THR A 88 -2.61 25.03 18.44
N SER A 89 -3.18 26.22 18.64
CA SER A 89 -2.47 27.38 19.20
C SER A 89 -1.91 27.13 20.60
N ASN A 90 -2.51 26.23 21.38
CA ASN A 90 -2.01 25.82 22.70
C ASN A 90 -0.97 24.70 22.64
N GLY A 91 -0.52 24.28 21.45
CA GLY A 91 0.48 23.25 21.26
C GLY A 91 -0.03 21.81 21.26
N THR A 92 -1.32 21.59 21.51
CA THR A 92 -1.94 20.26 21.45
C THR A 92 -2.06 19.81 19.98
N MET A 93 -1.90 18.51 19.72
CA MET A 93 -2.16 17.93 18.41
C MET A 93 -3.61 17.45 18.33
N THR A 94 -4.32 17.87 17.28
CA THR A 94 -5.56 17.19 16.91
C THR A 94 -5.23 15.90 16.17
N PRO A 95 -5.89 14.79 16.46
CA PRO A 95 -5.67 13.54 15.72
C PRO A 95 -6.17 13.69 14.27
N ARG A 96 -5.67 12.86 13.41
CA ARG A 96 -6.19 12.72 12.05
C ARG A 96 -7.60 12.14 12.10
N MET A 97 -8.50 12.63 11.24
CA MET A 97 -9.83 12.07 11.09
C MET A 97 -9.77 10.74 10.33
N PHE A 98 -10.64 9.81 10.71
CA PHE A 98 -10.79 8.52 10.02
C PHE A 98 -9.55 7.62 10.01
N ASP A 99 -8.66 7.76 10.99
CA ASP A 99 -7.52 6.84 11.18
C ASP A 99 -7.97 5.46 11.72
N ASP A 100 -9.19 5.34 12.18
CA ASP A 100 -9.81 4.12 12.68
C ASP A 100 -10.49 3.27 11.59
N LEU A 101 -10.46 3.71 10.33
CA LEU A 101 -10.93 2.90 9.21
C LEU A 101 -10.14 1.58 9.13
N PRO A 102 -10.80 0.47 8.75
CA PRO A 102 -10.16 -0.85 8.70
C PRO A 102 -8.85 -0.88 7.92
N ASP A 103 -8.80 -0.21 6.76
CA ASP A 103 -7.61 -0.16 5.90
C ASP A 103 -6.49 0.67 6.53
N CYS A 104 -6.82 1.72 7.28
CA CYS A 104 -5.83 2.52 8.02
C CYS A 104 -5.23 1.73 9.20
N VAL A 105 -6.06 0.98 9.92
CA VAL A 105 -5.59 0.09 10.99
C VAL A 105 -4.69 -1.01 10.42
N ALA A 106 -5.04 -1.59 9.26
CA ALA A 106 -4.22 -2.59 8.58
C ALA A 106 -2.88 -2.01 8.11
N ALA A 107 -2.88 -0.82 7.50
CA ALA A 107 -1.69 -0.11 7.06
C ALA A 107 -0.74 0.19 8.24
N TYR A 108 -1.27 0.72 9.34
CA TYR A 108 -0.50 1.00 10.55
C TYR A 108 0.15 -0.26 11.12
N LYS A 109 -0.61 -1.37 11.21
CA LYS A 109 -0.08 -2.65 11.68
C LYS A 109 1.04 -3.16 10.78
N ALA A 110 0.85 -3.15 9.46
CA ALA A 110 1.85 -3.59 8.49
C ALA A 110 3.13 -2.74 8.58
N ARG A 111 3.02 -1.42 8.72
CA ARG A 111 4.15 -0.52 8.91
C ARG A 111 4.91 -0.82 10.19
N LYS A 112 4.21 -1.01 11.30
CA LYS A 112 4.80 -1.35 12.60
C LYS A 112 5.56 -2.69 12.53
N ASP A 113 4.97 -3.71 11.91
CA ASP A 113 5.60 -5.02 11.76
C ASP A 113 6.87 -4.94 10.90
N LEU A 114 6.87 -4.11 9.83
CA LEU A 114 8.04 -3.86 9.01
C LEU A 114 9.18 -3.19 9.80
N ILE A 115 8.85 -2.19 10.62
CA ILE A 115 9.83 -1.49 11.47
C ILE A 115 10.44 -2.45 12.49
N ASN A 116 9.62 -3.26 13.15
CA ASN A 116 10.07 -4.22 14.16
C ASN A 116 11.01 -5.27 13.56
N ARG A 117 10.72 -5.78 12.38
CA ARG A 117 11.61 -6.70 11.65
C ARG A 117 12.97 -6.08 11.37
N LYS A 118 12.98 -4.87 10.80
CA LYS A 118 14.23 -4.14 10.50
C LYS A 118 15.07 -3.86 11.74
N SER A 119 14.41 -3.66 12.89
CA SER A 119 15.11 -3.43 14.16
C SER A 119 15.76 -4.72 14.73
N SER A 120 15.15 -5.88 14.46
CA SER A 120 15.65 -7.18 14.91
C SER A 120 16.83 -7.72 14.09
N GLU A 121 17.03 -7.17 12.89
CA GLU A 121 18.11 -7.55 11.96
C GLU A 121 19.43 -6.77 12.19
N ARG A 122 19.45 -5.78 13.09
CA ARG A 122 20.62 -4.95 13.45
C ARG A 122 21.32 -5.45 14.68
#